data_64206ce37e5dac5bd6502f0ce92a5053
#
_entry.id   64206ce37e5dac5bd6502f0ce92a5053
#
_cell.length_a   1.000
_cell.length_b   1.000
_cell.length_c   1.000
_cell.angle_alpha   90.00
_cell.angle_beta   90.00
_cell.angle_gamma   90.00
#
_symmetry.space_group_name_H-M   'P 1'
#
loop_
_entity.id
_entity.type
_entity.pdbx_description
1 polymer ?
#
loop_
_entity_poly.entity_id
_entity_poly.type
_entity_poly.pdbx_seq_one_letter_code
_entity_poly.pdbx_strand_id
1 'polypeptide(L)'
;MRYINFLLAAAFALLASSCHDGGQRGVGTEPMAQIAVEKHAEILSLPIEVKAKRVTIQEGLPSNVVSDMQQDQKGFLWFSTYNGLARYDGNVVTTYFDNDSTGVSALIGRTKKALEDVTYKKLWVYSSSERLTCLNMVDGKEEKYCQEVEKLHFTKWKLVCDGMFWLWGAKDGAMLVDYRSGSFLTRSFAQAEIGSSQVPLIDSLDKDNVVLCTTDKVFLYSGGRLSCMAKGMRMSRTRPFHHKMLMVSEKGVVYVLRQGKLQRFSHVAYVDGEVATGDLLMGNRWILFTNRRSFSIDV
;
A
#
# COMPACT_ATOMS: atom_id res chain seq x y z
N MET A 1 7.52 -4.49 20.39
CA MET A 1 6.32 -4.63 19.54
C MET A 1 6.55 -4.38 18.03
N ARG A 2 7.81 -4.40 17.54
CA ARG A 2 8.13 -4.23 16.09
C ARG A 2 8.25 -5.56 15.30
N TYR A 3 8.01 -6.70 15.94
CA TYR A 3 8.30 -8.02 15.34
C TYR A 3 7.10 -8.73 14.70
N ILE A 4 5.86 -8.30 14.97
CA ILE A 4 4.66 -8.98 14.46
C ILE A 4 4.42 -8.71 12.96
N ASN A 5 4.81 -7.53 12.47
CA ASN A 5 4.68 -7.20 11.02
C ASN A 5 5.63 -8.01 10.12
N PHE A 6 6.67 -8.63 10.68
CA PHE A 6 7.65 -9.42 9.94
C PHE A 6 7.17 -10.84 9.62
N LEU A 7 6.33 -11.41 10.48
CA LEU A 7 5.84 -12.79 10.30
C LEU A 7 4.71 -12.92 9.28
N LEU A 8 3.88 -11.89 9.10
CA LEU A 8 2.80 -11.92 8.10
C LEU A 8 3.30 -11.81 6.66
N ALA A 9 4.40 -11.09 6.42
CA ALA A 9 4.99 -11.00 5.08
C ALA A 9 5.68 -12.31 4.64
N ALA A 10 6.24 -13.07 5.59
CA ALA A 10 6.92 -14.34 5.31
C ALA A 10 5.94 -15.48 4.99
N ALA A 11 4.75 -15.50 5.60
CA ALA A 11 3.75 -16.55 5.38
C ALA A 11 3.11 -16.51 3.98
N PHE A 12 3.04 -15.33 3.36
CA PHE A 12 2.45 -15.20 2.02
C PHE A 12 3.40 -15.61 0.87
N ALA A 13 4.72 -15.64 1.13
CA ALA A 13 5.71 -16.03 0.13
C ALA A 13 5.84 -17.56 -0.02
N LEU A 14 5.35 -18.34 0.94
CA LEU A 14 5.51 -19.81 0.98
C LEU A 14 4.39 -20.59 0.26
N LEU A 15 3.29 -19.95 -0.12
CA LEU A 15 2.16 -20.63 -0.78
C LEU A 15 2.22 -20.62 -2.32
N ALA A 16 3.21 -19.99 -2.95
CA ALA A 16 3.35 -19.92 -4.40
C ALA A 16 4.34 -20.94 -5.01
N SER A 17 4.90 -21.86 -4.21
CA SER A 17 5.98 -22.73 -4.66
C SER A 17 5.65 -24.23 -4.61
N SER A 18 4.52 -24.64 -5.16
CA SER A 18 4.32 -26.05 -5.49
C SER A 18 3.57 -26.21 -6.80
N CYS A 19 4.28 -26.52 -7.84
CA CYS A 19 3.97 -27.40 -8.97
C CYS A 19 4.96 -27.16 -10.11
N HIS A 20 5.90 -27.99 -10.36
CA HIS A 20 6.02 -28.90 -11.49
C HIS A 20 7.44 -29.39 -11.66
N ASP A 21 7.55 -30.69 -11.61
CA ASP A 21 8.74 -31.48 -11.89
C ASP A 21 8.82 -31.71 -13.42
N GLY A 22 10.05 -31.70 -13.95
CA GLY A 22 10.26 -32.19 -15.32
C GLY A 22 11.48 -31.66 -16.06
N GLY A 23 12.61 -32.38 -16.02
CA GLY A 23 13.54 -32.45 -17.16
C GLY A 23 14.89 -31.74 -17.06
N GLN A 24 15.91 -32.53 -16.81
CA GLN A 24 17.34 -32.24 -16.83
C GLN A 24 17.85 -31.52 -18.10
N ARG A 25 18.76 -30.53 -17.93
CA ARG A 25 20.12 -30.50 -18.53
C ARG A 25 20.91 -29.37 -17.89
N GLY A 26 22.12 -29.71 -17.39
CA GLY A 26 22.96 -28.84 -16.61
C GLY A 26 23.71 -27.76 -17.42
N VAL A 27 23.88 -26.63 -16.78
CA VAL A 27 25.00 -25.70 -16.96
C VAL A 27 25.26 -25.06 -15.59
N GLY A 28 26.53 -24.92 -15.23
CA GLY A 28 27.07 -24.59 -13.92
C GLY A 28 26.40 -23.46 -13.18
N THR A 29 26.04 -23.74 -11.93
CA THR A 29 25.50 -22.76 -10.97
C THR A 29 26.61 -22.36 -10.01
N GLU A 30 26.87 -21.08 -9.94
CA GLU A 30 27.78 -20.48 -8.96
C GLU A 30 27.27 -20.62 -7.50
N PRO A 31 28.17 -20.68 -6.48
CA PRO A 31 27.81 -21.13 -5.14
C PRO A 31 27.04 -20.13 -4.26
N MET A 32 26.64 -18.95 -4.76
CA MET A 32 25.95 -17.93 -3.96
C MET A 32 24.46 -18.20 -3.66
N ALA A 33 23.79 -19.04 -4.46
CA ALA A 33 22.39 -19.37 -4.23
C ALA A 33 22.14 -20.32 -3.03
N GLN A 34 23.11 -21.18 -2.71
CA GLN A 34 22.98 -22.13 -1.60
C GLN A 34 23.08 -21.51 -0.21
N ILE A 35 23.89 -20.46 -0.03
CA ILE A 35 24.07 -19.81 1.28
C ILE A 35 22.82 -19.07 1.76
N ALA A 36 22.01 -18.56 0.85
CA ALA A 36 20.75 -17.86 1.19
C ALA A 36 19.64 -18.83 1.63
N VAL A 37 19.62 -20.04 1.09
CA VAL A 37 18.63 -21.07 1.42
C VAL A 37 18.88 -21.71 2.78
N GLU A 38 20.14 -21.96 3.14
CA GLU A 38 20.49 -22.55 4.44
C GLU A 38 20.17 -21.62 5.62
N LYS A 39 20.42 -20.31 5.51
CA LYS A 39 20.04 -19.36 6.56
C LYS A 39 18.55 -19.20 6.76
N HIS A 40 17.73 -19.41 5.72
CA HIS A 40 16.27 -19.37 5.84
C HIS A 40 15.72 -20.64 6.51
N ALA A 41 16.31 -21.79 6.27
CA ALA A 41 15.90 -23.05 6.89
C ALA A 41 16.15 -23.07 8.42
N GLU A 42 17.24 -22.45 8.88
CA GLU A 42 17.55 -22.37 10.31
C GLU A 42 16.56 -21.49 11.11
N ILE A 43 16.04 -20.42 10.51
CA ILE A 43 15.02 -19.55 11.14
C ILE A 43 13.67 -20.26 11.24
N LEU A 44 13.35 -21.13 10.29
CA LEU A 44 12.10 -21.91 10.28
C LEU A 44 12.10 -23.11 11.22
N SER A 45 13.26 -23.51 11.76
CA SER A 45 13.40 -24.63 12.68
C SER A 45 13.17 -24.27 14.16
N LEU A 46 12.98 -22.98 14.48
CA LEU A 46 12.61 -22.57 15.83
C LEU A 46 11.18 -23.06 16.15
N PRO A 47 10.97 -23.78 17.27
CA PRO A 47 9.64 -24.21 17.67
C PRO A 47 8.81 -22.98 18.06
N ILE A 48 8.05 -22.46 17.09
CA ILE A 48 7.13 -21.34 17.31
C ILE A 48 5.77 -21.95 17.69
N GLU A 49 5.41 -21.86 18.95
CA GLU A 49 4.03 -22.17 19.37
C GLU A 49 3.12 -21.05 18.91
N VAL A 50 2.33 -21.29 17.86
CA VAL A 50 1.34 -20.32 17.36
C VAL A 50 0.01 -20.56 18.07
N LYS A 51 -0.39 -19.61 18.91
CA LYS A 51 -1.75 -19.58 19.48
C LYS A 51 -2.64 -18.76 18.53
N ALA A 52 -3.57 -19.44 17.86
CA ALA A 52 -4.53 -18.82 16.98
C ALA A 52 -5.88 -18.64 17.70
N LYS A 53 -6.46 -17.45 17.60
CA LYS A 53 -7.85 -17.17 18.00
C LYS A 53 -8.68 -16.86 16.76
N ARG A 54 -9.81 -17.53 16.66
CA ARG A 54 -10.76 -17.30 15.56
C ARG A 54 -11.74 -16.21 15.97
N VAL A 55 -11.96 -15.24 15.08
CA VAL A 55 -12.96 -14.17 15.25
C VAL A 55 -13.91 -14.23 14.06
N THR A 56 -15.19 -14.47 14.34
CA THR A 56 -16.24 -14.69 13.33
C THR A 56 -17.48 -13.86 13.65
N ILE A 57 -18.55 -14.07 12.91
CA ILE A 57 -19.86 -13.48 13.23
C ILE A 57 -20.39 -13.93 14.62
N GLN A 58 -19.94 -15.07 15.14
CA GLN A 58 -20.32 -15.54 16.48
C GLN A 58 -19.66 -14.70 17.57
N GLU A 59 -18.48 -14.16 17.31
CA GLU A 59 -17.78 -13.22 18.19
C GLU A 59 -18.15 -11.75 17.91
N GLY A 60 -19.09 -11.51 16.98
CA GLY A 60 -19.64 -10.17 16.71
C GLY A 60 -19.15 -9.50 15.44
N LEU A 61 -18.39 -10.18 14.56
CA LEU A 61 -18.07 -9.58 13.26
C LEU A 61 -19.33 -9.37 12.42
N PRO A 62 -19.43 -8.26 11.66
CA PRO A 62 -20.57 -8.02 10.77
C PRO A 62 -20.67 -9.03 9.63
N SER A 63 -19.54 -9.61 9.24
CA SER A 63 -19.45 -10.65 8.20
C SER A 63 -18.16 -11.46 8.37
N ASN A 64 -18.22 -12.74 8.03
CA ASN A 64 -17.03 -13.60 7.93
C ASN A 64 -16.16 -13.28 6.69
N VAL A 65 -16.68 -12.50 5.74
CA VAL A 65 -15.92 -12.05 4.57
C VAL A 65 -15.19 -10.77 4.94
N VAL A 66 -13.93 -10.90 5.28
CA VAL A 66 -13.02 -9.79 5.62
C VAL A 66 -12.25 -9.38 4.36
N SER A 67 -12.36 -8.11 4.00
CA SER A 67 -11.69 -7.53 2.82
C SER A 67 -10.29 -7.01 3.14
N ASP A 68 -10.12 -6.48 4.35
CA ASP A 68 -8.88 -5.87 4.84
C ASP A 68 -8.83 -5.90 6.36
N MET A 69 -7.63 -5.91 6.91
CA MET A 69 -7.40 -5.87 8.35
C MET A 69 -6.23 -4.94 8.66
N GLN A 70 -6.42 -4.07 9.63
CA GLN A 70 -5.39 -3.14 10.09
C GLN A 70 -5.34 -3.10 11.61
N GLN A 71 -4.14 -3.03 12.17
CA GLN A 71 -3.94 -2.72 13.58
C GLN A 71 -3.68 -1.23 13.75
N ASP A 72 -4.43 -0.58 14.63
CA ASP A 72 -4.21 0.82 14.98
C ASP A 72 -3.08 0.99 16.01
N GLN A 73 -2.70 2.24 16.28
CA GLN A 73 -1.62 2.57 17.21
C GLN A 73 -1.92 2.10 18.65
N LYS A 74 -3.18 1.97 19.02
CA LYS A 74 -3.60 1.49 20.34
C LYS A 74 -3.59 -0.04 20.44
N GLY A 75 -3.33 -0.73 19.32
CA GLY A 75 -3.30 -2.18 19.24
C GLY A 75 -4.65 -2.82 18.90
N PHE A 76 -5.70 -2.03 18.65
CA PHE A 76 -6.99 -2.56 18.22
C PHE A 76 -6.92 -3.03 16.77
N LEU A 77 -7.61 -4.11 16.44
CA LEU A 77 -7.72 -4.60 15.08
C LEU A 77 -9.00 -4.07 14.43
N TRP A 78 -8.86 -3.44 13.28
CA TRP A 78 -9.96 -2.97 12.45
C TRP A 78 -10.17 -3.94 11.29
N PHE A 79 -11.40 -4.44 11.16
CA PHE A 79 -11.80 -5.36 10.11
C PHE A 79 -12.74 -4.65 9.14
N SER A 80 -12.28 -4.49 7.91
CA SER A 80 -13.14 -4.11 6.79
C SER A 80 -13.86 -5.34 6.28
N THR A 81 -15.20 -5.38 6.39
CA THR A 81 -15.98 -6.57 6.07
C THR A 81 -17.00 -6.32 4.96
N TYR A 82 -17.65 -7.38 4.51
CA TYR A 82 -18.71 -7.28 3.51
C TYR A 82 -19.94 -6.48 4.02
N ASN A 83 -20.18 -6.47 5.34
CA ASN A 83 -21.31 -5.79 5.97
C ASN A 83 -20.90 -4.70 6.96
N GLY A 84 -19.89 -3.88 6.60
CA GLY A 84 -19.46 -2.76 7.43
C GLY A 84 -18.08 -2.93 8.05
N LEU A 85 -17.77 -2.06 9.01
CA LEU A 85 -16.50 -1.99 9.71
C LEU A 85 -16.66 -2.53 11.13
N ALA A 86 -15.65 -3.24 11.62
CA ALA A 86 -15.60 -3.69 13.01
C ALA A 86 -14.24 -3.38 13.64
N ARG A 87 -14.23 -3.13 14.94
CA ARG A 87 -13.02 -2.98 15.76
C ARG A 87 -12.99 -4.05 16.84
N TYR A 88 -11.86 -4.71 16.98
CA TYR A 88 -11.63 -5.72 18.01
C TYR A 88 -10.52 -5.25 18.97
N ASP A 89 -10.82 -5.27 20.26
CA ASP A 89 -9.91 -4.81 21.33
C ASP A 89 -9.12 -5.97 22.00
N GLY A 90 -9.24 -7.18 21.47
CA GLY A 90 -8.68 -8.39 22.06
C GLY A 90 -9.74 -9.27 22.76
N ASN A 91 -10.87 -8.69 23.17
CA ASN A 91 -11.95 -9.37 23.87
C ASN A 91 -13.30 -9.20 23.18
N VAL A 92 -13.65 -7.98 22.81
CA VAL A 92 -14.95 -7.59 22.27
C VAL A 92 -14.83 -7.04 20.87
N VAL A 93 -15.77 -7.40 20.00
CA VAL A 93 -15.96 -6.78 18.68
C VAL A 93 -16.99 -5.67 18.80
N THR A 94 -16.59 -4.45 18.46
CA THR A 94 -17.48 -3.29 18.29
C THR A 94 -17.73 -3.08 16.81
N THR A 95 -19.00 -3.05 16.41
CA THR A 95 -19.40 -2.87 15.01
C THR A 95 -19.78 -1.43 14.73
N TYR A 96 -19.44 -0.96 13.54
CA TYR A 96 -19.77 0.35 13.01
C TYR A 96 -20.69 0.14 11.81
N PHE A 97 -22.00 0.20 12.10
CA PHE A 97 -23.04 0.18 11.07
C PHE A 97 -23.68 1.56 10.95
N ASP A 98 -24.45 1.74 9.89
CA ASP A 98 -25.46 2.78 9.84
C ASP A 98 -26.55 2.47 10.88
N ASN A 99 -26.33 3.01 12.06
CA ASN A 99 -27.28 2.95 13.14
C ASN A 99 -27.42 4.38 13.70
N ASP A 100 -28.64 4.85 13.86
CA ASP A 100 -28.99 6.18 14.38
C ASP A 100 -28.27 6.56 15.67
N SER A 101 -27.77 5.56 16.41
CA SER A 101 -27.06 5.74 17.68
C SER A 101 -25.56 6.10 17.54
N THR A 102 -24.92 5.81 16.42
CA THR A 102 -23.46 6.06 16.23
C THR A 102 -23.18 7.30 15.39
N GLY A 103 -24.17 7.86 14.68
CA GLY A 103 -24.00 9.01 13.81
C GLY A 103 -23.11 8.75 12.58
N VAL A 104 -22.88 7.48 12.24
CA VAL A 104 -22.03 7.06 11.11
C VAL A 104 -22.92 6.51 9.99
N SER A 105 -23.44 7.40 9.15
CA SER A 105 -24.36 7.01 8.06
C SER A 105 -23.66 6.43 6.82
N ALA A 106 -22.35 6.54 6.72
CA ALA A 106 -21.62 6.26 5.48
C ALA A 106 -20.98 4.87 5.40
N LEU A 107 -21.07 4.04 6.45
CA LEU A 107 -20.48 2.69 6.48
C LEU A 107 -21.47 1.59 6.10
N ILE A 108 -22.52 1.94 5.36
CA ILE A 108 -23.49 0.99 4.83
C ILE A 108 -22.84 0.09 3.78
N GLY A 109 -22.96 -1.23 3.99
CA GLY A 109 -22.51 -2.24 3.04
C GLY A 109 -21.03 -2.57 3.15
N ARG A 110 -20.47 -3.05 2.05
CA ARG A 110 -19.11 -3.58 2.02
C ARG A 110 -18.06 -2.49 2.20
N THR A 111 -17.28 -2.58 3.25
CA THR A 111 -16.04 -1.82 3.40
C THR A 111 -14.89 -2.58 2.73
N LYS A 112 -14.06 -1.87 1.96
CA LYS A 112 -12.94 -2.46 1.23
C LYS A 112 -11.63 -2.31 1.97
N LYS A 113 -11.43 -1.16 2.62
CA LYS A 113 -10.17 -0.82 3.29
C LYS A 113 -10.39 0.22 4.36
N ALA A 114 -9.68 0.09 5.47
CA ALA A 114 -9.53 1.13 6.48
C ALA A 114 -8.06 1.53 6.60
N LEU A 115 -7.76 2.78 6.95
CA LEU A 115 -6.41 3.31 7.09
C LEU A 115 -6.36 4.38 8.17
N GLU A 116 -5.57 4.14 9.21
CA GLU A 116 -5.36 5.10 10.30
C GLU A 116 -4.37 6.20 9.89
N ASP A 117 -4.75 7.43 10.16
CA ASP A 117 -3.84 8.57 10.26
C ASP A 117 -3.63 8.88 11.74
N VAL A 118 -2.49 8.43 12.24
CA VAL A 118 -2.15 8.49 13.66
C VAL A 118 -2.00 9.92 14.15
N THR A 119 -1.34 10.76 13.38
CA THR A 119 -1.03 12.15 13.74
C THR A 119 -2.30 12.98 13.88
N TYR A 120 -3.23 12.83 12.98
CA TYR A 120 -4.48 13.58 12.93
C TYR A 120 -5.65 12.85 13.57
N LYS A 121 -5.42 11.65 14.15
CA LYS A 121 -6.41 10.81 14.82
C LYS A 121 -7.65 10.56 13.97
N LYS A 122 -7.43 10.22 12.72
CA LYS A 122 -8.46 9.93 11.73
C LYS A 122 -8.37 8.50 11.25
N LEU A 123 -9.52 7.87 11.04
CA LEU A 123 -9.62 6.60 10.33
C LEU A 123 -10.35 6.83 9.02
N TRP A 124 -9.67 6.62 7.93
CA TRP A 124 -10.22 6.70 6.59
C TRP A 124 -10.74 5.33 6.17
N VAL A 125 -12.01 5.26 5.81
CA VAL A 125 -12.68 4.01 5.41
C VAL A 125 -13.21 4.14 3.99
N TYR A 126 -12.78 3.23 3.14
CA TYR A 126 -13.23 3.15 1.76
C TYR A 126 -14.23 2.01 1.57
N SER A 127 -15.39 2.34 1.01
CA SER A 127 -16.50 1.41 0.78
C SER A 127 -16.64 0.97 -0.68
N SER A 128 -17.48 -0.03 -0.93
CA SER A 128 -17.79 -0.51 -2.28
C SER A 128 -18.63 0.47 -3.10
N SER A 129 -19.32 1.41 -2.44
CA SER A 129 -20.03 2.52 -3.09
C SER A 129 -19.10 3.63 -3.58
N GLU A 130 -17.77 3.36 -3.58
CA GLU A 130 -16.73 4.32 -3.94
C GLU A 130 -16.72 5.59 -3.05
N ARG A 131 -17.27 5.47 -1.84
CA ARG A 131 -17.23 6.52 -0.82
C ARG A 131 -16.03 6.35 0.09
N LEU A 132 -15.42 7.48 0.39
CA LEU A 132 -14.40 7.60 1.43
C LEU A 132 -15.04 8.29 2.64
N THR A 133 -15.00 7.64 3.79
CA THR A 133 -15.54 8.15 5.05
C THR A 133 -14.40 8.43 6.00
N CYS A 134 -14.47 9.53 6.72
CA CYS A 134 -13.52 9.91 7.76
C CYS A 134 -14.14 9.74 9.13
N LEU A 135 -13.57 8.90 9.98
CA LEU A 135 -13.96 8.77 11.38
C LEU A 135 -12.93 9.45 12.27
N ASN A 136 -13.41 10.23 13.22
CA ASN A 136 -12.59 10.76 14.29
C ASN A 136 -12.28 9.63 15.30
N MET A 137 -11.00 9.35 15.52
CA MET A 137 -10.54 8.27 16.39
C MET A 137 -10.65 8.60 17.90
N VAL A 138 -11.04 9.84 18.24
CA VAL A 138 -11.24 10.27 19.63
C VAL A 138 -12.63 9.92 20.10
N ASP A 139 -13.66 10.29 19.32
CA ASP A 139 -15.08 10.13 19.69
C ASP A 139 -15.83 9.10 18.83
N GLY A 140 -15.18 8.56 17.80
CA GLY A 140 -15.75 7.55 16.89
C GLY A 140 -16.77 8.09 15.90
N LYS A 141 -16.96 9.41 15.83
CA LYS A 141 -17.96 10.03 14.96
C LYS A 141 -17.42 10.26 13.54
N GLU A 142 -18.35 10.29 12.60
CA GLU A 142 -18.05 10.68 11.23
C GLU A 142 -17.73 12.17 11.17
N GLU A 143 -16.61 12.51 10.54
CA GLU A 143 -16.25 13.88 10.22
C GLU A 143 -16.73 14.25 8.82
N LYS A 144 -17.44 15.37 8.73
CA LYS A 144 -17.75 15.97 7.42
C LYS A 144 -16.46 16.54 6.86
N TYR A 145 -16.08 16.06 5.71
CA TYR A 145 -14.95 16.57 4.95
C TYR A 145 -15.43 17.05 3.57
N CYS A 146 -14.52 17.46 2.76
CA CYS A 146 -14.68 18.15 1.50
C CYS A 146 -15.73 17.54 0.55
N GLN A 147 -16.77 18.29 0.22
CA GLN A 147 -17.80 17.90 -0.74
C GLN A 147 -17.25 17.65 -2.17
N GLU A 148 -16.12 18.25 -2.51
CA GLU A 148 -15.45 18.03 -3.80
C GLU A 148 -15.00 16.57 -3.97
N VAL A 149 -14.62 15.91 -2.88
CA VAL A 149 -14.23 14.48 -2.90
C VAL A 149 -15.41 13.59 -3.25
N GLU A 150 -16.61 13.94 -2.80
CA GLU A 150 -17.82 13.16 -3.10
C GLU A 150 -18.24 13.22 -4.58
N LYS A 151 -17.80 14.26 -5.30
CA LYS A 151 -18.07 14.44 -6.73
C LYS A 151 -17.08 13.69 -7.62
N LEU A 152 -15.94 13.28 -7.08
CA LEU A 152 -14.91 12.57 -7.83
C LEU A 152 -15.20 11.06 -7.86
N HIS A 153 -15.37 10.51 -9.04
CA HIS A 153 -15.45 9.04 -9.23
C HIS A 153 -14.04 8.46 -9.20
N PHE A 154 -13.48 8.27 -8.00
CA PHE A 154 -12.14 7.73 -7.85
C PHE A 154 -12.14 6.20 -7.76
N THR A 155 -11.15 5.59 -8.38
CA THR A 155 -10.96 4.14 -8.41
C THR A 155 -9.82 3.68 -7.50
N LYS A 156 -8.94 4.61 -7.14
CA LYS A 156 -7.80 4.37 -6.25
C LYS A 156 -7.62 5.55 -5.31
N TRP A 157 -7.11 5.26 -4.13
CA TRP A 157 -6.70 6.26 -3.16
C TRP A 157 -5.52 5.75 -2.35
N LYS A 158 -4.72 6.67 -1.81
CA LYS A 158 -3.59 6.35 -0.95
C LYS A 158 -3.34 7.47 0.03
N LEU A 159 -3.27 7.14 1.33
CA LEU A 159 -2.66 8.00 2.33
C LEU A 159 -1.15 7.96 2.07
N VAL A 160 -0.58 9.11 1.70
CA VAL A 160 0.83 9.18 1.31
C VAL A 160 1.74 9.61 2.45
N CYS A 161 1.21 10.44 3.34
CA CYS A 161 1.79 10.79 4.63
C CYS A 161 0.67 11.24 5.57
N ASP A 162 0.96 11.39 6.84
CA ASP A 162 0.00 11.89 7.81
C ASP A 162 -0.54 13.25 7.36
N GLY A 163 -1.86 13.38 7.34
CA GLY A 163 -2.55 14.59 6.92
C GLY A 163 -2.69 14.80 5.42
N MET A 164 -2.27 13.83 4.58
CA MET A 164 -2.35 13.99 3.13
C MET A 164 -2.67 12.68 2.42
N PHE A 165 -3.69 12.70 1.56
CA PHE A 165 -3.98 11.56 0.68
C PHE A 165 -4.26 11.99 -0.75
N TRP A 166 -4.07 11.05 -1.67
CA TRP A 166 -4.36 11.20 -3.08
C TRP A 166 -5.53 10.31 -3.48
N LEU A 167 -6.41 10.88 -4.28
CA LEU A 167 -7.50 10.19 -4.96
C LEU A 167 -7.20 10.17 -6.45
N TRP A 168 -7.63 9.11 -7.10
CA TRP A 168 -7.44 8.95 -8.53
C TRP A 168 -8.70 8.44 -9.20
N GLY A 169 -9.20 9.20 -10.15
CA GLY A 169 -10.34 8.85 -11.02
C GLY A 169 -9.89 8.57 -12.44
N ALA A 170 -10.42 7.51 -13.04
CA ALA A 170 -10.05 7.14 -14.40
C ALA A 170 -10.39 8.21 -15.46
N LYS A 171 -11.41 9.02 -15.21
CA LYS A 171 -11.87 10.07 -16.12
C LYS A 171 -11.56 11.47 -15.60
N ASP A 172 -11.56 11.64 -14.29
CA ASP A 172 -11.55 12.95 -13.63
C ASP A 172 -10.14 13.43 -13.29
N GLY A 173 -9.12 12.56 -13.48
CA GLY A 173 -7.75 12.87 -13.14
C GLY A 173 -7.40 12.50 -11.70
N ALA A 174 -6.62 13.34 -11.00
CA ALA A 174 -6.22 13.13 -9.63
C ALA A 174 -6.63 14.30 -8.74
N MET A 175 -6.85 13.99 -7.47
CA MET A 175 -7.07 14.99 -6.44
C MET A 175 -6.17 14.72 -5.25
N LEU A 176 -5.47 15.74 -4.81
CA LEU A 176 -4.79 15.77 -3.53
C LEU A 176 -5.72 16.37 -2.48
N VAL A 177 -5.80 15.74 -1.33
CA VAL A 177 -6.46 16.28 -0.14
C VAL A 177 -5.43 16.42 0.96
N ASP A 178 -5.26 17.64 1.45
CA ASP A 178 -4.33 18.00 2.52
C ASP A 178 -5.13 18.61 3.68
N TYR A 179 -5.03 18.02 4.87
CA TYR A 179 -5.73 18.49 6.07
C TYR A 179 -4.79 18.79 7.25
N ARG A 180 -3.50 18.95 6.97
CA ARG A 180 -2.46 19.26 7.96
C ARG A 180 -2.66 20.61 8.64
N SER A 181 -3.32 21.54 7.97
CA SER A 181 -3.66 22.86 8.53
C SER A 181 -4.89 22.88 9.45
N GLY A 182 -5.56 21.73 9.67
CA GLY A 182 -6.83 21.63 10.37
C GLY A 182 -8.06 21.85 9.49
N SER A 183 -7.87 22.23 8.22
CA SER A 183 -8.93 22.38 7.21
C SER A 183 -8.62 21.47 6.04
N PHE A 184 -9.66 20.92 5.41
CA PHE A 184 -9.48 20.11 4.21
C PHE A 184 -9.24 21.01 2.99
N LEU A 185 -8.02 20.99 2.48
CA LEU A 185 -7.62 21.68 1.26
C LEU A 185 -7.54 20.68 0.13
N THR A 186 -8.17 21.00 -1.00
CA THR A 186 -8.16 20.14 -2.18
C THR A 186 -7.41 20.78 -3.32
N ARG A 187 -6.71 19.96 -4.10
CA ARG A 187 -6.08 20.35 -5.35
C ARG A 187 -6.32 19.29 -6.40
N SER A 188 -7.02 19.68 -7.46
CA SER A 188 -7.32 18.79 -8.58
C SER A 188 -6.28 18.95 -9.70
N PHE A 189 -5.97 17.84 -10.35
CA PHE A 189 -5.10 17.75 -11.52
C PHE A 189 -5.89 17.08 -12.64
N ALA A 190 -6.16 17.81 -13.71
CA ALA A 190 -6.92 17.30 -14.83
C ALA A 190 -6.19 16.15 -15.53
N GLN A 191 -6.94 15.22 -16.12
CA GLN A 191 -6.37 14.10 -16.88
C GLN A 191 -5.42 14.57 -18.00
N ALA A 192 -5.72 15.69 -18.66
CA ALA A 192 -4.84 16.26 -19.68
C ALA A 192 -3.47 16.70 -19.14
N GLU A 193 -3.41 17.15 -17.88
CA GLU A 193 -2.16 17.55 -17.21
C GLU A 193 -1.27 16.35 -16.90
N ILE A 194 -1.87 15.29 -16.39
CA ILE A 194 -1.16 14.07 -16.00
C ILE A 194 -1.02 13.04 -17.12
N GLY A 195 -1.80 13.16 -18.18
CA GLY A 195 -1.60 12.45 -19.46
C GLY A 195 -1.98 10.97 -19.47
N SER A 196 -2.56 10.41 -18.40
CA SER A 196 -2.95 9.00 -18.36
C SER A 196 -4.17 8.79 -17.47
N SER A 197 -5.07 7.90 -17.90
CA SER A 197 -6.21 7.46 -17.12
C SER A 197 -5.87 6.50 -15.97
N GLN A 198 -4.61 6.07 -15.87
CA GLN A 198 -4.17 5.14 -14.84
C GLN A 198 -2.89 5.62 -14.16
N VAL A 199 -2.93 5.80 -12.84
CA VAL A 199 -1.74 5.94 -12.00
C VAL A 199 -1.44 4.59 -11.38
N PRO A 200 -0.41 3.91 -11.83
CA PRO A 200 -0.04 2.63 -11.26
C PRO A 200 0.52 2.77 -9.84
N LEU A 201 1.30 3.86 -9.56
CA LEU A 201 2.03 4.00 -8.32
C LEU A 201 1.98 5.43 -7.77
N ILE A 202 1.76 5.54 -6.46
CA ILE A 202 1.89 6.79 -5.70
C ILE A 202 2.62 6.45 -4.41
N ASP A 203 3.73 7.14 -4.13
CA ASP A 203 4.47 6.96 -2.90
C ASP A 203 5.02 8.28 -2.36
N SER A 204 5.06 8.38 -1.03
CA SER A 204 5.67 9.51 -0.34
C SER A 204 7.19 9.33 -0.27
N LEU A 205 7.92 10.35 -0.69
CA LEU A 205 9.35 10.45 -0.45
C LEU A 205 9.62 10.97 0.97
N ASP A 206 8.82 11.93 1.38
CA ASP A 206 8.74 12.52 2.72
C ASP A 206 7.38 13.22 2.91
N LYS A 207 7.21 13.95 4.00
CA LYS A 207 5.94 14.64 4.34
C LYS A 207 5.49 15.68 3.31
N ASP A 208 6.38 16.21 2.48
CA ASP A 208 6.11 17.30 1.54
C ASP A 208 6.30 16.91 0.08
N ASN A 209 6.92 15.74 -0.17
CA ASN A 209 7.28 15.28 -1.49
C ASN A 209 6.63 13.93 -1.82
N VAL A 210 5.85 13.90 -2.89
CA VAL A 210 5.12 12.71 -3.35
C VAL A 210 5.50 12.40 -4.78
N VAL A 211 5.80 11.15 -5.06
CA VAL A 211 6.09 10.63 -6.41
C VAL A 211 4.83 9.98 -6.96
N LEU A 212 4.45 10.36 -8.17
CA LEU A 212 3.37 9.74 -8.92
C LEU A 212 3.94 9.15 -10.21
N CYS A 213 3.64 7.88 -10.46
CA CYS A 213 4.00 7.23 -11.70
C CYS A 213 2.74 6.87 -12.48
N THR A 214 2.61 7.41 -13.67
CA THR A 214 1.56 7.04 -14.63
C THR A 214 2.05 5.93 -15.55
N THR A 215 1.27 5.58 -16.57
CA THR A 215 1.67 4.56 -17.55
C THR A 215 2.90 4.95 -18.37
N ASP A 216 3.22 6.25 -18.46
CA ASP A 216 4.28 6.76 -19.32
C ASP A 216 5.11 7.90 -18.72
N LYS A 217 4.74 8.39 -17.52
CA LYS A 217 5.40 9.54 -16.90
C LYS A 217 5.70 9.33 -15.43
N VAL A 218 6.71 10.01 -14.94
CA VAL A 218 7.05 10.13 -13.53
C VAL A 218 6.92 11.59 -13.14
N PHE A 219 6.15 11.86 -12.08
CA PHE A 219 5.96 13.19 -11.53
C PHE A 219 6.48 13.27 -10.10
N LEU A 220 6.95 14.43 -9.72
CA LEU A 220 7.21 14.83 -8.35
C LEU A 220 6.26 15.97 -7.97
N TYR A 221 5.46 15.75 -6.94
CA TYR A 221 4.73 16.80 -6.25
C TYR A 221 5.57 17.31 -5.10
N SER A 222 5.88 18.60 -5.09
CA SER A 222 6.71 19.25 -4.07
C SER A 222 6.35 20.73 -3.98
N GLY A 223 6.24 21.27 -2.77
CA GLY A 223 5.95 22.69 -2.55
C GLY A 223 4.66 23.17 -3.23
N GLY A 224 3.63 22.33 -3.29
CA GLY A 224 2.35 22.65 -3.95
C GLY A 224 2.40 22.57 -5.48
N ARG A 225 3.49 22.13 -6.10
CA ARG A 225 3.65 22.05 -7.56
C ARG A 225 3.87 20.60 -8.02
N LEU A 226 3.20 20.22 -9.09
CA LEU A 226 3.42 18.95 -9.78
C LEU A 226 4.38 19.16 -10.96
N SER A 227 5.52 18.48 -10.95
CA SER A 227 6.57 18.59 -11.98
C SER A 227 6.79 17.25 -12.65
N CYS A 228 6.79 17.23 -14.00
CA CYS A 228 7.11 16.03 -14.76
C CYS A 228 8.62 15.81 -14.78
N MET A 229 9.08 14.70 -14.18
CA MET A 229 10.49 14.34 -14.05
C MET A 229 10.99 13.52 -15.23
N ALA A 230 10.13 12.69 -15.81
CA ALA A 230 10.46 11.84 -16.95
C ALA A 230 9.22 11.47 -17.75
N LYS A 231 9.41 11.21 -19.06
CA LYS A 231 8.39 10.72 -20.00
C LYS A 231 8.88 9.44 -20.68
N GLY A 232 7.95 8.65 -21.20
CA GLY A 232 8.24 7.38 -21.86
C GLY A 232 8.72 6.28 -20.89
N MET A 233 8.44 6.43 -19.61
CA MET A 233 8.85 5.49 -18.55
C MET A 233 7.65 4.96 -17.80
N ARG A 234 7.51 3.64 -17.78
CA ARG A 234 6.54 2.94 -16.95
C ARG A 234 7.24 2.25 -15.80
N MET A 235 6.89 2.66 -14.57
CA MET A 235 7.44 2.08 -13.36
C MET A 235 6.58 0.91 -12.89
N SER A 236 7.23 -0.16 -12.45
CA SER A 236 6.56 -1.34 -11.89
C SER A 236 6.54 -1.32 -10.37
N ARG A 237 7.55 -0.70 -9.73
CA ARG A 237 7.64 -0.55 -8.28
C ARG A 237 8.31 0.76 -7.89
N THR A 238 7.89 1.26 -6.73
CA THR A 238 8.50 2.40 -6.03
C THR A 238 8.72 2.02 -4.57
N ARG A 239 9.81 2.49 -3.97
CA ARG A 239 10.16 2.23 -2.57
C ARG A 239 10.88 3.44 -1.98
N PRO A 240 10.28 4.12 -0.97
CA PRO A 240 10.99 5.17 -0.24
C PRO A 240 12.11 4.57 0.62
N PHE A 241 13.27 5.23 0.62
CA PHE A 241 14.45 4.82 1.38
C PHE A 241 15.37 6.02 1.67
N HIS A 242 15.55 6.39 2.95
CA HIS A 242 16.47 7.45 3.40
C HIS A 242 16.44 8.72 2.51
N HIS A 243 15.29 9.40 2.41
CA HIS A 243 15.10 10.61 1.58
C HIS A 243 15.39 10.41 0.08
N LYS A 244 15.35 9.18 -0.40
CA LYS A 244 15.40 8.81 -1.81
C LYS A 244 14.16 8.00 -2.15
N MET A 245 13.76 8.02 -3.42
CA MET A 245 12.79 7.07 -3.96
C MET A 245 13.51 6.12 -4.90
N LEU A 246 13.53 4.85 -4.53
CA LEU A 246 13.98 3.76 -5.40
C LEU A 246 12.84 3.41 -6.33
N MET A 247 13.12 3.26 -7.62
CA MET A 247 12.12 2.92 -8.62
C MET A 247 12.67 1.91 -9.60
N VAL A 248 11.86 0.96 -10.01
CA VAL A 248 12.20 0.03 -11.10
C VAL A 248 11.15 0.12 -12.19
N SER A 249 11.60 0.23 -13.44
CA SER A 249 10.73 0.22 -14.60
C SER A 249 10.30 -1.19 -14.99
N GLU A 250 9.28 -1.31 -15.82
CA GLU A 250 8.86 -2.61 -16.39
C GLU A 250 9.96 -3.27 -17.24
N LYS A 251 10.95 -2.49 -17.69
CA LYS A 251 12.13 -2.99 -18.43
C LYS A 251 13.31 -3.35 -17.51
N GLY A 252 13.11 -3.36 -16.18
CA GLY A 252 14.16 -3.69 -15.20
C GLY A 252 15.17 -2.57 -14.94
N VAL A 253 15.04 -1.40 -15.53
CA VAL A 253 15.95 -0.28 -15.22
C VAL A 253 15.61 0.30 -13.87
N VAL A 254 16.60 0.36 -13.00
CA VAL A 254 16.51 0.91 -11.65
C VAL A 254 16.90 2.37 -11.64
N TYR A 255 16.05 3.19 -11.05
CA TYR A 255 16.25 4.63 -10.89
C TYR A 255 16.22 5.01 -9.42
N VAL A 256 16.93 6.09 -9.12
CA VAL A 256 16.87 6.75 -7.80
C VAL A 256 16.46 8.20 -8.02
N LEU A 257 15.39 8.62 -7.37
CA LEU A 257 15.03 10.03 -7.24
C LEU A 257 15.57 10.54 -5.92
N ARG A 258 16.44 11.53 -6.00
CA ARG A 258 17.05 12.20 -4.85
C ARG A 258 17.17 13.70 -5.15
N GLN A 259 16.79 14.54 -4.17
CA GLN A 259 16.88 16.01 -4.30
C GLN A 259 16.26 16.55 -5.60
N GLY A 260 15.09 16.02 -5.98
CA GLY A 260 14.39 16.45 -7.19
C GLY A 260 15.04 16.00 -8.51
N LYS A 261 16.05 15.12 -8.49
CA LYS A 261 16.72 14.60 -9.70
C LYS A 261 16.52 13.10 -9.81
N LEU A 262 16.02 12.66 -10.97
CA LEU A 262 15.88 11.26 -11.32
C LEU A 262 17.14 10.78 -12.04
N GLN A 263 17.81 9.77 -11.49
CA GLN A 263 19.05 9.22 -12.02
C GLN A 263 18.92 7.71 -12.22
N ARG A 264 19.47 7.21 -13.32
CA ARG A 264 19.65 5.77 -13.54
C ARG A 264 20.69 5.25 -12.56
N PHE A 265 20.35 4.20 -11.82
CA PHE A 265 21.20 3.63 -10.79
C PHE A 265 21.75 2.26 -11.20
N SER A 266 20.90 1.37 -11.71
CA SER A 266 21.26 -0.01 -12.02
C SER A 266 20.31 -0.58 -13.08
N HIS A 267 20.50 -1.85 -13.42
CA HIS A 267 19.62 -2.58 -14.32
C HIS A 267 19.49 -4.04 -13.88
N VAL A 268 18.26 -4.48 -13.75
CA VAL A 268 17.89 -5.86 -13.52
C VAL A 268 17.55 -6.50 -14.85
N ALA A 269 18.30 -7.51 -15.25
CA ALA A 269 18.09 -8.18 -16.52
C ALA A 269 16.87 -9.11 -16.45
N TYR A 270 15.70 -8.57 -16.75
CA TYR A 270 14.47 -9.37 -16.90
C TYR A 270 14.54 -10.25 -18.14
N VAL A 271 14.01 -11.45 -18.02
CA VAL A 271 13.75 -12.32 -19.18
C VAL A 271 12.36 -12.01 -19.74
N ASP A 272 12.07 -12.48 -20.95
CA ASP A 272 10.80 -12.19 -21.60
C ASP A 272 9.59 -12.63 -20.74
N GLY A 273 8.62 -11.74 -20.58
CA GLY A 273 7.44 -11.94 -19.73
C GLY A 273 7.71 -11.88 -18.22
N GLU A 274 8.93 -11.50 -17.79
CA GLU A 274 9.24 -11.30 -16.37
C GLU A 274 8.78 -9.92 -15.90
N VAL A 275 8.04 -9.89 -14.79
CA VAL A 275 7.51 -8.66 -14.20
C VAL A 275 7.70 -8.66 -12.69
N ALA A 276 7.95 -7.48 -12.11
CA ALA A 276 8.05 -7.33 -10.68
C ALA A 276 6.67 -7.50 -10.01
N THR A 277 6.58 -8.44 -9.08
CA THR A 277 5.35 -8.77 -8.34
C THR A 277 5.33 -8.18 -6.93
N GLY A 278 6.50 -7.96 -6.34
CA GLY A 278 6.65 -7.41 -4.99
C GLY A 278 8.05 -6.88 -4.74
N ASP A 279 8.25 -6.33 -3.56
CA ASP A 279 9.55 -5.90 -3.11
C ASP A 279 9.65 -5.84 -1.59
N LEU A 280 10.87 -5.94 -1.06
CA LEU A 280 11.21 -5.86 0.35
C LEU A 280 12.50 -5.07 0.53
N LEU A 281 12.57 -4.24 1.57
CA LEU A 281 13.79 -3.55 1.96
C LEU A 281 14.36 -4.19 3.23
N MET A 282 15.59 -4.65 3.18
CA MET A 282 16.31 -5.26 4.31
C MET A 282 17.66 -4.53 4.51
N GLY A 283 17.72 -3.64 5.50
CA GLY A 283 18.88 -2.77 5.66
C GLY A 283 19.14 -1.94 4.38
N ASN A 284 20.31 -2.08 3.79
CA ASN A 284 20.69 -1.43 2.54
C ASN A 284 20.47 -2.29 1.29
N ARG A 285 19.68 -3.35 1.40
CA ARG A 285 19.35 -4.22 0.27
C ARG A 285 17.89 -4.08 -0.10
N TRP A 286 17.63 -3.74 -1.34
CA TRP A 286 16.31 -3.77 -1.92
C TRP A 286 16.11 -5.06 -2.70
N ILE A 287 15.22 -5.91 -2.22
CA ILE A 287 14.90 -7.20 -2.82
C ILE A 287 13.66 -7.03 -3.67
N LEU A 288 13.79 -7.29 -4.96
CA LEU A 288 12.69 -7.33 -5.91
C LEU A 288 12.26 -8.77 -6.15
N PHE A 289 10.98 -9.03 -5.97
CA PHE A 289 10.37 -10.32 -6.34
C PHE A 289 9.71 -10.17 -7.71
N THR A 290 9.95 -11.14 -8.56
CA THR A 290 9.27 -11.23 -9.85
C THR A 290 8.40 -12.49 -9.91
N ASN A 291 7.65 -12.66 -10.99
CA ASN A 291 6.90 -13.89 -11.24
C ASN A 291 7.80 -15.12 -11.53
N ARG A 292 9.14 -14.96 -11.56
CA ARG A 292 10.09 -16.03 -11.86
C ARG A 292 11.18 -16.20 -10.81
N ARG A 293 11.71 -15.10 -10.25
CA ARG A 293 12.87 -15.11 -9.33
C ARG A 293 12.92 -13.84 -8.49
N SER A 294 13.93 -13.72 -7.67
CA SER A 294 14.20 -12.50 -6.89
C SER A 294 15.55 -11.91 -7.26
N PHE A 295 15.67 -10.60 -7.07
CA PHE A 295 16.89 -9.84 -7.27
C PHE A 295 17.22 -9.05 -6.02
N SER A 296 18.49 -9.02 -5.63
CA SER A 296 18.99 -8.17 -4.55
C SER A 296 19.79 -7.02 -5.13
N ILE A 297 19.45 -5.80 -4.72
CA ILE A 297 20.06 -4.55 -5.19
C ILE A 297 20.59 -3.83 -3.96
N ASP A 298 21.89 -3.59 -3.89
CA ASP A 298 22.48 -2.75 -2.85
C ASP A 298 22.19 -1.28 -3.12
N VAL A 299 21.65 -0.52 -2.12
CA VAL A 299 21.10 0.83 -2.26
C VAL A 299 21.67 1.85 -1.26
#